data_1d9fb87239343773545b5fd4f281318d
#
_entry.id   1d9fb87239343773545b5fd4f281318d
#
_cell.length_a   1.000
_cell.length_b   1.000
_cell.length_c   1.000
_cell.angle_alpha   90.00
_cell.angle_beta   90.00
_cell.angle_gamma   90.00
#
_symmetry.space_group_name_H-M   'P 1'
#
loop_
_entity.id
_entity.type
_entity.pdbx_description
1 polymer ?
#
loop_
_entity_poly.entity_id
_entity_poly.type
_entity_poly.pdbx_seq_one_letter_code
_entity_poly.pdbx_strand_id
1 'polypeptide(L)'
;MARLVTDLLTLSRYDSNKKKTRKETFDLGELVKMCQEKLAIEIKKKGHKVTSFVTADVPPVYADKDDIERVVLNILTNSIKYTPDNGEIKIYVGFVYNDAYIKIFANGIGIPEDDLSRIFERFYRVDKARTREMGGTGLGLSIAKEILDKNGGSIDIKSKVGEGTEVVIRIPTKQ
;
A
#
# COMPACT_ATOMS: atom_id res chain seq x y z
N MET A 1 -12.37 10.00 12.57
CA MET A 1 -12.09 9.81 14.01
C MET A 1 -11.77 8.37 14.38
N ALA A 2 -12.66 7.41 14.09
CA ALA A 2 -12.40 5.98 14.40
C ALA A 2 -11.13 5.42 13.73
N ARG A 3 -10.85 5.81 12.50
CA ARG A 3 -9.67 5.38 11.75
C ARG A 3 -8.37 5.87 12.38
N LEU A 4 -8.34 7.11 12.90
CA LEU A 4 -7.14 7.65 13.57
C LEU A 4 -6.83 6.86 14.84
N VAL A 5 -7.83 6.53 15.65
CA VAL A 5 -7.66 5.73 16.87
C VAL A 5 -7.13 4.34 16.53
N THR A 6 -7.68 3.69 15.51
CA THR A 6 -7.25 2.37 15.04
C THR A 6 -5.80 2.40 14.56
N ASP A 7 -5.42 3.41 13.78
CA ASP A 7 -4.06 3.59 13.26
C ASP A 7 -3.06 3.84 14.39
N LEU A 8 -3.41 4.70 15.36
CA LEU A 8 -2.56 4.95 16.52
C LEU A 8 -2.36 3.71 17.39
N LEU A 9 -3.41 2.93 17.61
CA LEU A 9 -3.32 1.65 18.34
C LEU A 9 -2.42 0.65 17.60
N THR A 10 -2.50 0.61 16.28
CA THR A 10 -1.66 -0.26 15.45
C THR A 10 -0.19 0.10 15.60
N LEU A 11 0.16 1.39 15.46
CA LEU A 11 1.54 1.86 15.63
C LEU A 11 2.05 1.59 17.04
N SER A 12 1.23 1.81 18.07
CA SER A 12 1.58 1.51 19.46
C SER A 12 1.92 0.03 19.67
N ARG A 13 1.19 -0.87 19.04
CA ARG A 13 1.47 -2.33 19.11
C ARG A 13 2.79 -2.68 18.45
N TYR A 14 3.13 -2.05 17.33
CA TYR A 14 4.42 -2.26 16.67
C TYR A 14 5.58 -1.68 17.49
N ASP A 15 5.43 -0.46 18.01
CA ASP A 15 6.46 0.19 18.84
C ASP A 15 6.80 -0.62 20.10
N SER A 16 5.80 -1.22 20.72
CA SER A 16 5.97 -1.99 21.96
C SER A 16 6.37 -3.46 21.75
N ASN A 17 6.57 -3.89 20.51
CA ASN A 17 6.80 -5.31 20.17
C ASN A 17 5.76 -6.28 20.73
N LYS A 18 4.57 -5.78 21.12
CA LYS A 18 3.51 -6.61 21.70
C LYS A 18 2.74 -7.41 20.67
N LYS A 19 2.81 -7.03 19.40
CA LYS A 19 2.16 -7.79 18.34
C LYS A 19 2.98 -9.04 18.02
N LYS A 20 2.44 -10.20 18.34
CA LYS A 20 2.99 -11.47 17.87
C LYS A 20 2.66 -11.61 16.38
N THR A 21 3.69 -11.55 15.56
CA THR A 21 3.58 -11.80 14.12
C THR A 21 3.24 -13.26 13.89
N ARG A 22 2.13 -13.53 13.23
CA ARG A 22 1.72 -14.89 12.83
C ARG A 22 2.04 -15.08 11.36
N LYS A 23 3.28 -15.44 11.07
CA LYS A 23 3.71 -15.72 9.70
C LYS A 23 3.10 -17.02 9.20
N GLU A 24 2.58 -16.97 7.99
CA GLU A 24 2.06 -18.10 7.25
C GLU A 24 2.43 -18.02 5.78
N THR A 25 2.30 -19.12 5.08
CA THR A 25 2.53 -19.18 3.64
C THR A 25 1.20 -18.86 2.92
N PHE A 26 1.22 -17.92 1.97
CA PHE A 26 0.04 -17.58 1.20
C PHE A 26 0.38 -17.09 -0.20
N ASP A 27 -0.62 -17.10 -1.08
CA ASP A 27 -0.52 -16.61 -2.46
C ASP A 27 -0.73 -15.09 -2.49
N LEU A 28 0.28 -14.36 -2.97
CA LEU A 28 0.24 -12.90 -3.01
C LEU A 28 -0.76 -12.37 -4.05
N GLY A 29 -0.89 -13.05 -5.20
CA GLY A 29 -1.86 -12.69 -6.23
C GLY A 29 -3.30 -12.79 -5.74
N GLU A 30 -3.63 -13.84 -5.01
CA GLU A 30 -4.93 -14.03 -4.37
C GLU A 30 -5.23 -12.91 -3.35
N LEU A 31 -4.24 -12.55 -2.54
CA LEU A 31 -4.37 -11.47 -1.57
C LEU A 31 -4.68 -10.13 -2.24
N VAL A 32 -3.96 -9.80 -3.31
CA VAL A 32 -4.17 -8.57 -4.07
C VAL A 32 -5.56 -8.53 -4.69
N LYS A 33 -6.02 -9.64 -5.25
CA LYS A 33 -7.37 -9.76 -5.80
C LYS A 33 -8.44 -9.51 -4.74
N MET A 34 -8.28 -10.10 -3.57
CA MET A 34 -9.19 -9.90 -2.45
C MET A 34 -9.23 -8.43 -2.00
N CYS A 35 -8.09 -7.77 -1.91
CA CYS A 35 -8.01 -6.33 -1.58
C CYS A 35 -8.73 -5.48 -2.62
N GLN A 36 -8.54 -5.78 -3.89
CA GLN A 36 -9.20 -5.10 -5.00
C GLN A 36 -10.73 -5.24 -4.92
N GLU A 37 -11.22 -6.42 -4.60
CA GLU A 37 -12.66 -6.69 -4.39
C GLU A 37 -13.22 -5.89 -3.20
N LYS A 38 -12.48 -5.78 -2.11
CA LYS A 38 -12.86 -4.97 -0.94
C LYS A 38 -13.02 -3.49 -1.25
N LEU A 39 -12.30 -2.99 -2.23
CA LEU A 39 -12.32 -1.57 -2.63
C LEU A 39 -13.16 -1.32 -3.91
N ALA A 40 -13.92 -2.30 -4.37
CA ALA A 40 -14.67 -2.22 -5.62
C ALA A 40 -15.67 -1.05 -5.66
N ILE A 41 -16.31 -0.73 -4.53
CA ILE A 41 -17.27 0.38 -4.44
C ILE A 41 -16.57 1.73 -4.64
N GLU A 42 -15.46 1.95 -3.97
CA GLU A 42 -14.64 3.17 -4.07
C GLU A 42 -14.08 3.35 -5.49
N ILE A 43 -13.59 2.27 -6.08
CA ILE A 43 -13.10 2.25 -7.46
C ILE A 43 -14.21 2.66 -8.43
N LYS A 44 -15.40 2.09 -8.27
CA LYS A 44 -16.57 2.40 -9.10
C LYS A 44 -17.03 3.84 -8.96
N LYS A 45 -17.09 4.35 -7.73
CA LYS A 45 -17.45 5.76 -7.46
C LYS A 45 -16.55 6.76 -8.16
N LYS A 46 -15.28 6.46 -8.25
CA LYS A 46 -14.27 7.31 -8.92
C LYS A 46 -14.20 7.04 -10.43
N GLY A 47 -14.87 6.03 -10.95
CA GLY A 47 -14.80 5.62 -12.34
C GLY A 47 -13.42 5.15 -12.77
N HIS A 48 -12.59 4.66 -11.84
CA HIS A 48 -11.24 4.21 -12.13
C HIS A 48 -11.22 2.93 -12.95
N LYS A 49 -10.33 2.89 -13.94
CA LYS A 49 -9.97 1.66 -14.63
C LYS A 49 -8.83 0.99 -13.86
N VAL A 50 -9.11 -0.13 -13.23
CA VAL A 50 -8.11 -0.90 -12.49
C VAL A 50 -7.83 -2.19 -13.24
N THR A 51 -6.57 -2.40 -13.61
CA THR A 51 -6.10 -3.64 -14.24
C THR A 51 -5.04 -4.28 -13.37
N SER A 52 -5.07 -5.61 -13.28
CA SER A 52 -4.07 -6.38 -12.54
C SER A 52 -3.48 -7.47 -13.42
N PHE A 53 -2.16 -7.66 -13.29
CA PHE A 53 -1.40 -8.69 -13.96
C PHE A 53 -0.62 -9.48 -12.93
N VAL A 54 -0.84 -10.78 -12.89
CA VAL A 54 -0.10 -11.69 -12.02
C VAL A 54 0.73 -12.60 -12.94
N THR A 55 2.04 -12.59 -12.78
CA THR A 55 2.90 -13.47 -13.56
C THR A 55 2.68 -14.94 -13.18
N ALA A 56 2.93 -15.85 -14.10
CA ALA A 56 2.87 -17.28 -13.80
C ALA A 56 3.92 -17.65 -12.75
N ASP A 57 3.61 -18.66 -11.94
CA ASP A 57 4.53 -19.30 -11.01
C ASP A 57 5.14 -18.39 -9.93
N VAL A 58 4.43 -17.35 -9.50
CA VAL A 58 4.85 -16.54 -8.36
C VAL A 58 4.93 -17.45 -7.11
N PRO A 59 6.12 -17.60 -6.50
CA PRO A 59 6.23 -18.43 -5.30
C PRO A 59 5.38 -17.88 -4.16
N PRO A 60 4.84 -18.75 -3.27
CA PRO A 60 4.17 -18.28 -2.07
C PRO A 60 5.10 -17.43 -1.20
N VAL A 61 4.54 -16.43 -0.56
CA VAL A 61 5.26 -15.58 0.39
C VAL A 61 5.08 -16.11 1.81
N TYR A 62 6.03 -15.79 2.69
CA TYR A 62 5.99 -16.14 4.10
C TYR A 62 6.01 -14.88 4.95
N ALA A 63 4.86 -14.48 5.44
CA ALA A 63 4.67 -13.24 6.18
C ALA A 63 3.38 -13.32 7.02
N ASP A 64 3.10 -12.30 7.79
CA ASP A 64 1.80 -12.15 8.44
C ASP A 64 0.78 -11.66 7.40
N LYS A 65 -0.13 -12.55 7.03
CA LYS A 65 -1.12 -12.29 5.96
C LYS A 65 -2.00 -11.08 6.24
N ASP A 66 -2.48 -10.92 7.47
CA ASP A 66 -3.34 -9.80 7.85
C ASP A 66 -2.58 -8.47 7.76
N ASP A 67 -1.33 -8.48 8.15
CA ASP A 67 -0.45 -7.32 8.05
C ASP A 67 -0.19 -6.92 6.60
N ILE A 68 0.10 -7.89 5.73
CA ILE A 68 0.33 -7.62 4.31
C ILE A 68 -0.95 -7.15 3.63
N GLU A 69 -2.10 -7.72 3.98
CA GLU A 69 -3.40 -7.22 3.52
C GLU A 69 -3.58 -5.74 3.87
N ARG A 70 -3.23 -5.36 5.09
CA ARG A 70 -3.30 -3.97 5.55
C ARG A 70 -2.40 -3.04 4.72
N VAL A 71 -1.18 -3.47 4.42
CA VAL A 71 -0.26 -2.73 3.55
C VAL A 71 -0.89 -2.49 2.18
N VAL A 72 -1.39 -3.53 1.54
CA VAL A 72 -2.00 -3.46 0.21
C VAL A 72 -3.22 -2.55 0.21
N LEU A 73 -4.11 -2.70 1.20
CA LEU A 73 -5.29 -1.84 1.35
C LEU A 73 -4.89 -0.37 1.56
N ASN A 74 -3.90 -0.08 2.37
CA ASN A 74 -3.41 1.28 2.59
C ASN A 74 -2.89 1.92 1.29
N ILE A 75 -2.09 1.18 0.53
CA ILE A 75 -1.54 1.68 -0.74
C ILE A 75 -2.63 1.86 -1.80
N LEU A 76 -3.52 0.88 -1.96
CA LEU A 76 -4.63 0.98 -2.92
C LEU A 76 -5.60 2.11 -2.56
N THR A 77 -5.93 2.27 -1.29
CA THR A 77 -6.78 3.36 -0.81
C THR A 77 -6.17 4.72 -1.15
N ASN A 78 -4.87 4.91 -0.92
CA ASN A 78 -4.15 6.12 -1.31
C ASN A 78 -4.18 6.33 -2.83
N SER A 79 -3.94 5.28 -3.61
CA SER A 79 -3.97 5.35 -5.07
C SER A 79 -5.34 5.82 -5.59
N ILE A 80 -6.42 5.26 -5.07
CA ILE A 80 -7.79 5.66 -5.43
C ILE A 80 -8.06 7.12 -5.05
N LYS A 81 -7.66 7.49 -3.85
CA LYS A 81 -7.91 8.81 -3.28
C LYS A 81 -7.24 9.94 -4.05
N TYR A 82 -5.97 9.76 -4.42
CA TYR A 82 -5.14 10.77 -5.09
C TYR A 82 -5.14 10.67 -6.60
N THR A 83 -5.92 9.79 -7.18
CA THR A 83 -6.14 9.71 -8.63
C THR A 83 -7.47 10.36 -8.97
N PRO A 84 -7.50 11.33 -9.87
CA PRO A 84 -8.76 11.99 -10.29
C PRO A 84 -9.78 11.00 -10.84
N ASP A 85 -11.04 11.43 -10.92
CA ASP A 85 -12.10 10.62 -11.50
C ASP A 85 -11.73 10.16 -12.90
N ASN A 86 -12.11 8.93 -13.24
CA ASN A 86 -11.82 8.27 -14.51
C ASN A 86 -10.33 8.00 -14.77
N GLY A 87 -9.50 8.08 -13.73
CA GLY A 87 -8.08 7.72 -13.79
C GLY A 87 -7.84 6.23 -13.94
N GLU A 88 -6.57 5.85 -14.03
CA GLU A 88 -6.14 4.47 -14.25
C GLU A 88 -5.18 4.02 -13.16
N ILE A 89 -5.39 2.79 -12.68
CA ILE A 89 -4.53 2.11 -11.71
C ILE A 89 -4.12 0.77 -12.30
N LYS A 90 -2.82 0.50 -12.34
CA LYS A 90 -2.26 -0.78 -12.80
C LYS A 90 -1.55 -1.48 -11.66
N ILE A 91 -1.86 -2.75 -11.47
CA ILE A 91 -1.29 -3.59 -10.42
C ILE A 91 -0.55 -4.74 -11.08
N TYR A 92 0.71 -4.93 -10.70
CA TYR A 92 1.53 -6.04 -11.15
C TYR A 92 2.00 -6.84 -9.96
N VAL A 93 1.84 -8.17 -10.04
CA VAL A 93 2.37 -9.12 -9.07
C VAL A 93 3.34 -10.03 -9.77
N GLY A 94 4.55 -10.12 -9.26
CA GLY A 94 5.60 -10.94 -9.83
C GLY A 94 6.64 -11.31 -8.79
N PHE A 95 7.80 -11.78 -9.24
CA PHE A 95 8.89 -12.13 -8.35
C PHE A 95 10.25 -11.91 -9.03
N VAL A 96 11.24 -11.60 -8.20
CA VAL A 96 12.64 -11.45 -8.63
C VAL A 96 13.50 -12.10 -7.55
N TYR A 97 14.24 -13.14 -7.93
CA TYR A 97 15.04 -13.94 -7.00
C TYR A 97 14.20 -14.49 -5.83
N ASN A 98 14.52 -14.08 -4.61
CA ASN A 98 13.87 -14.56 -3.38
C ASN A 98 12.74 -13.65 -2.89
N ASP A 99 12.33 -12.67 -3.67
CA ASP A 99 11.28 -11.72 -3.31
C ASP A 99 10.13 -11.75 -4.31
N ALA A 100 8.91 -11.82 -3.79
CA ALA A 100 7.74 -11.46 -4.56
C ALA A 100 7.51 -9.96 -4.45
N TYR A 101 6.93 -9.34 -5.46
CA TYR A 101 6.63 -7.92 -5.43
C TYR A 101 5.20 -7.62 -5.88
N ILE A 102 4.70 -6.52 -5.36
CA ILE A 102 3.48 -5.86 -5.85
C ILE A 102 3.89 -4.47 -6.33
N LYS A 103 3.64 -4.18 -7.59
CA LYS A 103 3.84 -2.84 -8.15
C LYS A 103 2.48 -2.22 -8.43
N ILE A 104 2.22 -1.06 -7.87
CA ILE A 104 0.97 -0.32 -8.06
C ILE A 104 1.32 1.02 -8.69
N PHE A 105 0.87 1.22 -9.92
CA PHE A 105 1.00 2.48 -10.63
C PHE A 105 -0.37 3.14 -10.76
N ALA A 106 -0.45 4.42 -10.41
CA ALA A 106 -1.66 5.24 -10.57
C ALA A 106 -1.29 6.55 -11.28
N ASN A 107 -2.05 6.91 -12.31
CA ASN A 107 -1.85 8.16 -13.03
C ASN A 107 -2.48 9.36 -12.28
N GLY A 108 -2.19 9.44 -10.98
CA GLY A 108 -2.71 10.47 -10.11
C GLY A 108 -1.94 11.79 -10.18
N ILE A 109 -2.18 12.63 -9.19
CA ILE A 109 -1.59 13.98 -9.11
C ILE A 109 -0.08 13.96 -8.92
N GLY A 110 0.48 12.87 -8.45
CA GLY A 110 1.89 12.75 -8.13
C GLY A 110 2.27 13.40 -6.79
N ILE A 111 3.52 13.19 -6.41
CA ILE A 111 4.10 13.71 -5.17
C ILE A 111 5.31 14.56 -5.55
N PRO A 112 5.42 15.81 -5.04
CA PRO A 112 6.61 16.62 -5.27
C PRO A 112 7.87 15.93 -4.76
N GLU A 113 8.97 16.11 -5.46
CA GLU A 113 10.25 15.46 -5.13
C GLU A 113 10.72 15.77 -3.69
N ASP A 114 10.54 17.01 -3.25
CA ASP A 114 10.91 17.44 -1.90
C ASP A 114 10.10 16.72 -0.80
N ASP A 115 8.92 16.24 -1.12
CA ASP A 115 8.05 15.53 -0.16
C ASP A 115 8.34 14.02 -0.13
N LEU A 116 8.91 13.45 -1.19
CA LEU A 116 9.16 12.00 -1.28
C LEU A 116 10.00 11.45 -0.14
N SER A 117 10.96 12.20 0.36
CA SER A 117 11.79 11.80 1.51
C SER A 117 11.03 11.77 2.84
N ARG A 118 9.87 12.40 2.91
CA ARG A 118 9.11 12.60 4.15
C ARG A 118 7.78 11.85 4.22
N ILE A 119 7.33 11.25 3.13
CA ILE A 119 6.00 10.61 3.05
C ILE A 119 5.80 9.45 4.01
N PHE A 120 6.87 8.84 4.52
CA PHE A 120 6.82 7.77 5.53
C PHE A 120 6.84 8.28 6.97
N GLU A 121 7.02 9.59 7.17
CA GLU A 121 6.94 10.19 8.51
C GLU A 121 5.49 10.17 9.02
N ARG A 122 5.33 9.88 10.30
CA ARG A 122 4.01 9.88 10.96
C ARG A 122 3.38 11.26 10.88
N PHE A 123 2.10 11.33 10.50
CA PHE A 123 1.30 12.56 10.33
C PHE A 123 1.75 13.51 9.23
N TYR A 124 2.75 13.13 8.42
CA TYR A 124 3.17 13.95 7.30
C TYR A 124 2.12 13.93 6.19
N ARG A 125 1.82 15.10 5.65
CA ARG A 125 0.89 15.28 4.54
C ARG A 125 1.49 16.28 3.55
N VAL A 126 1.47 15.93 2.27
CA VAL A 126 2.03 16.76 1.19
C VAL A 126 1.28 18.09 1.08
N ASP A 127 -0.04 18.07 1.16
CA ASP A 127 -0.90 19.24 1.15
C ASP A 127 -1.95 19.10 2.27
N LYS A 128 -1.74 19.85 3.35
CA LYS A 128 -2.61 19.80 4.53
C LYS A 128 -4.06 20.22 4.25
N ALA A 129 -4.27 21.22 3.39
CA ALA A 129 -5.60 21.72 3.06
C ALA A 129 -6.38 20.71 2.20
N ARG A 130 -5.76 20.23 1.13
CA ARG A 130 -6.36 19.26 0.22
C ARG A 130 -6.60 17.91 0.89
N THR A 131 -5.69 17.52 1.77
CA THR A 131 -5.80 16.24 2.50
C THR A 131 -6.89 16.26 3.56
N ARG A 132 -7.21 17.40 4.15
CA ARG A 132 -8.35 17.54 5.08
C ARG A 132 -9.69 17.27 4.37
N GLU A 133 -9.86 17.79 3.16
CA GLU A 133 -11.07 17.57 2.36
C GLU A 133 -11.23 16.10 1.96
N MET A 134 -10.11 15.44 1.66
CA MET A 134 -10.10 14.03 1.26
C MET A 134 -10.20 13.04 2.42
N GLY A 135 -10.03 13.51 3.66
CA GLY A 135 -9.88 12.64 4.83
C GLY A 135 -8.53 11.91 4.82
N GLY A 136 -8.16 11.29 5.88
CA GLY A 136 -6.90 10.55 6.03
C GLY A 136 -6.17 10.96 7.30
N THR A 137 -5.44 10.01 7.87
CA THR A 137 -4.76 10.17 9.17
C THR A 137 -3.31 10.65 9.05
N GLY A 138 -2.70 10.52 7.85
CA GLY A 138 -1.27 10.72 7.66
C GLY A 138 -0.41 9.59 8.24
N LEU A 139 -1.02 8.46 8.59
CA LEU A 139 -0.36 7.30 9.20
C LEU A 139 -0.26 6.09 8.28
N GLY A 140 -1.03 6.04 7.19
CA GLY A 140 -1.12 4.86 6.33
C GLY A 140 0.22 4.37 5.77
N LEU A 141 1.05 5.28 5.26
CA LEU A 141 2.38 4.92 4.72
C LEU A 141 3.37 4.55 5.82
N SER A 142 3.35 5.21 6.96
CA SER A 142 4.22 4.85 8.09
C SER A 142 3.86 3.47 8.64
N ILE A 143 2.58 3.14 8.73
CA ILE A 143 2.12 1.80 9.12
C ILE A 143 2.58 0.75 8.11
N ALA A 144 2.42 1.01 6.82
CA ALA A 144 2.86 0.10 5.76
C ALA A 144 4.37 -0.20 5.87
N LYS A 145 5.18 0.84 6.08
CA LYS A 145 6.63 0.67 6.25
C LYS A 145 6.98 -0.15 7.48
N GLU A 146 6.38 0.13 8.62
CA GLU A 146 6.58 -0.63 9.87
C GLU A 146 6.23 -2.11 9.70
N ILE A 147 5.11 -2.39 9.05
CA ILE A 147 4.69 -3.76 8.77
C ILE A 147 5.72 -4.49 7.90
N LEU A 148 6.15 -3.85 6.82
CA LEU A 148 7.11 -4.45 5.89
C LEU A 148 8.46 -4.67 6.55
N ASP A 149 8.96 -3.72 7.32
CA ASP A 149 10.21 -3.85 8.07
C ASP A 149 10.16 -5.08 9.01
N LYS A 150 9.04 -5.29 9.70
CA LYS A 150 8.86 -6.46 10.58
C LYS A 150 8.70 -7.79 9.86
N ASN A 151 8.26 -7.76 8.61
CA ASN A 151 8.10 -8.96 7.79
C ASN A 151 9.30 -9.21 6.84
N GLY A 152 10.37 -8.43 6.99
CA GLY A 152 11.57 -8.57 6.16
C GLY A 152 11.40 -8.07 4.73
N GLY A 153 10.37 -7.26 4.49
CA GLY A 153 10.06 -6.69 3.19
C GLY A 153 10.56 -5.26 3.03
N SER A 154 10.18 -4.62 1.96
CA SER A 154 10.51 -3.22 1.67
C SER A 154 9.41 -2.53 0.87
N ILE A 155 9.43 -1.21 0.88
CA ILE A 155 8.56 -0.36 0.09
C ILE A 155 9.37 0.77 -0.55
N ASP A 156 9.18 0.97 -1.86
CA ASP A 156 9.77 2.06 -2.63
C ASP A 156 8.69 2.83 -3.36
N ILE A 157 8.82 4.15 -3.39
CA ILE A 157 7.88 5.03 -4.08
C ILE A 157 8.64 5.91 -5.06
N LYS A 158 8.17 5.92 -6.31
CA LYS A 158 8.60 6.85 -7.35
C LYS A 158 7.39 7.66 -7.77
N SER A 159 7.55 8.96 -7.89
CA SER A 159 6.44 9.83 -8.26
C SER A 159 6.92 11.06 -9.00
N LYS A 160 6.06 11.57 -9.86
CA LYS A 160 6.27 12.83 -10.57
C LYS A 160 4.94 13.57 -10.65
N VAL A 161 4.96 14.84 -10.24
CA VAL A 161 3.76 15.69 -10.28
C VAL A 161 3.21 15.75 -11.71
N GLY A 162 1.91 15.53 -11.83
CA GLY A 162 1.20 15.51 -13.10
C GLY A 162 1.29 14.21 -13.90
N GLU A 163 2.16 13.28 -13.51
CA GLU A 163 2.31 11.98 -14.20
C GLU A 163 1.79 10.81 -13.38
N GLY A 164 1.96 10.84 -12.07
CA GLY A 164 1.46 9.80 -11.18
C GLY A 164 2.48 9.26 -10.19
N THR A 165 2.12 8.14 -9.58
CA THR A 165 2.90 7.51 -8.51
C THR A 165 3.00 6.01 -8.75
N GLU A 166 4.21 5.47 -8.58
CA GLU A 166 4.49 4.04 -8.59
C GLU A 166 4.97 3.61 -7.21
N VAL A 167 4.31 2.62 -6.64
CA VAL A 167 4.70 1.99 -5.37
C VAL A 167 5.10 0.56 -5.63
N VAL A 168 6.27 0.16 -5.13
CA VAL A 168 6.75 -1.22 -5.20
C VAL A 168 6.92 -1.77 -3.79
N ILE A 169 6.20 -2.83 -3.50
CA ILE A 169 6.26 -3.58 -2.24
C ILE A 169 6.98 -4.88 -2.52
N ARG A 170 7.99 -5.23 -1.73
CA ARG A 170 8.69 -6.53 -1.81
C ARG A 170 8.48 -7.32 -0.53
N ILE A 171 8.25 -8.60 -0.67
CA ILE A 171 8.01 -9.53 0.42
C ILE A 171 8.82 -10.79 0.15
N PRO A 172 9.58 -11.31 1.16
CA PRO A 172 10.34 -12.54 0.97
C PRO A 172 9.45 -13.72 0.62
N THR A 173 9.88 -14.52 -0.34
CA THR A 173 9.22 -15.80 -0.65
C THR A 173 9.62 -16.85 0.36
N LYS A 174 8.80 -17.88 0.51
CA LYS A 174 9.17 -19.05 1.31
C LYS A 174 10.33 -19.79 0.63
N GLN A 175 11.41 -19.95 1.34
CA GLN A 175 12.54 -20.79 0.92
C GLN A 175 12.35 -22.24 1.41
#